data_e09c3c459f51b513051eb096dba10194
#
_entry.id   e09c3c459f51b513051eb096dba10194
#
_cell.length_a   1.000
_cell.length_b   1.000
_cell.length_c   1.000
_cell.angle_alpha   90.00
_cell.angle_beta   90.00
_cell.angle_gamma   90.00
#
_symmetry.space_group_name_H-M   'P 1'
#
loop_
_entity.id
_entity.type
_entity.pdbx_description
1 polymer ?
#
loop_
_entity_poly.entity_id
_entity_poly.type
_entity_poly.pdbx_seq_one_letter_code
_entity_poly.pdbx_strand_id
1 'polypeptide(L)'
;MGRETGHGRRFSAEGDFLNRLEGPERMVAIPREEILPRMNLLRTHSLVDLGAGSGYFSLPIAERVRRVISIDLEPKMLDVLSQRIHLGRIPNIELLRAEITHIPLADGSMDRVLAAFVYHEINKPVRLMFESCRVLRPGGILTVLDFQKKETAIGPPVSERKTPTQVLRSAPDDFELRSMHEGDVFYQIELVKRDQH
;
A
#
# COMPACT_ATOMS: atom_id res chain seq x y z
N MET A 1 35.93 11.09 8.51
CA MET A 1 34.82 10.76 9.42
C MET A 1 33.51 10.84 8.60
N GLY A 2 33.14 9.74 7.97
CA GLY A 2 31.94 9.65 7.13
C GLY A 2 30.73 9.36 8.00
N ARG A 3 29.68 10.15 7.89
CA ARG A 3 28.36 9.86 8.49
C ARG A 3 27.67 8.85 7.59
N GLU A 4 27.50 7.63 8.08
CA GLU A 4 26.62 6.64 7.49
C GLU A 4 25.18 7.14 7.61
N THR A 5 24.59 7.47 6.47
CA THR A 5 23.14 7.67 6.34
C THR A 5 22.47 6.31 6.50
N GLY A 6 21.67 6.17 7.55
CA GLY A 6 20.92 4.95 7.85
C GLY A 6 20.02 4.57 6.67
N HIS A 7 20.50 3.64 5.87
CA HIS A 7 19.68 2.91 4.91
C HIS A 7 18.80 1.95 5.69
N GLY A 8 17.49 2.04 5.46
CA GLY A 8 16.53 1.06 5.94
C GLY A 8 17.03 -0.36 5.70
N ARG A 9 16.74 -1.27 6.63
CA ARG A 9 17.21 -2.66 6.64
C ARG A 9 17.08 -3.27 5.24
N ARG A 10 18.22 -3.62 4.62
CA ARG A 10 18.25 -4.40 3.39
C ARG A 10 17.63 -5.77 3.69
N PHE A 11 16.44 -5.99 3.18
CA PHE A 11 15.76 -7.26 3.29
C PHE A 11 16.40 -8.26 2.32
N SER A 12 16.95 -9.35 2.85
CA SER A 12 17.37 -10.49 2.02
C SER A 12 16.11 -11.24 1.60
N ALA A 13 15.97 -11.52 0.30
CA ALA A 13 14.83 -12.24 -0.28
C ALA A 13 14.90 -13.77 -0.07
N GLU A 14 15.53 -14.22 1.01
CA GLU A 14 15.57 -15.63 1.39
C GLU A 14 14.38 -15.97 2.29
N GLY A 15 13.90 -17.20 2.22
CA GLY A 15 12.63 -17.73 2.76
C GLY A 15 12.07 -17.15 4.06
N ASP A 16 12.93 -16.68 4.99
CA ASP A 16 12.51 -16.04 6.24
C ASP A 16 11.79 -14.70 6.03
N PHE A 17 12.12 -13.95 4.96
CA PHE A 17 11.50 -12.66 4.70
C PHE A 17 10.09 -12.82 4.11
N LEU A 18 9.92 -13.71 3.13
CA LEU A 18 8.61 -14.04 2.58
C LEU A 18 7.68 -14.62 3.63
N ASN A 19 8.20 -15.45 4.55
CA ASN A 19 7.44 -15.98 5.67
C ASN A 19 6.97 -14.87 6.64
N ARG A 20 7.77 -13.81 6.85
CA ARG A 20 7.34 -12.65 7.65
C ARG A 20 6.27 -11.83 6.97
N LEU A 21 6.30 -11.73 5.62
CA LEU A 21 5.31 -10.98 4.84
C LEU A 21 4.00 -11.74 4.62
N GLU A 22 4.03 -13.07 4.62
CA GLU A 22 2.89 -13.91 4.23
C GLU A 22 2.77 -15.20 5.06
N GLY A 23 3.47 -15.28 6.19
CA GLY A 23 3.34 -16.43 7.10
C GLY A 23 1.93 -16.56 7.69
N PRO A 24 1.57 -17.75 8.21
CA PRO A 24 0.24 -18.01 8.77
C PRO A 24 -0.19 -16.98 9.83
N GLU A 25 0.73 -16.54 10.69
CA GLU A 25 0.46 -15.54 11.73
C GLU A 25 0.02 -14.20 11.12
N ARG A 26 0.69 -13.78 10.03
CA ARG A 26 0.32 -12.54 9.33
C ARG A 26 -1.02 -12.68 8.62
N MET A 27 -1.28 -13.80 8.00
CA MET A 27 -2.57 -14.04 7.31
C MET A 27 -3.74 -14.01 8.28
N VAL A 28 -3.56 -14.53 9.49
CA VAL A 28 -4.57 -14.46 10.56
C VAL A 28 -4.72 -13.04 11.09
N ALA A 29 -3.62 -12.32 11.29
CA ALA A 29 -3.64 -10.98 11.86
C ALA A 29 -4.07 -9.88 10.84
N ILE A 30 -3.92 -10.15 9.54
CA ILE A 30 -4.28 -9.24 8.43
C ILE A 30 -5.17 -10.00 7.43
N PRO A 31 -6.43 -10.28 7.80
CA PRO A 31 -7.34 -11.07 6.96
C PRO A 31 -7.82 -10.25 5.77
N ARG A 32 -7.35 -10.61 4.57
CA ARG A 32 -7.75 -9.94 3.30
C ARG A 32 -9.25 -10.04 3.04
N GLU A 33 -9.85 -11.10 3.50
CA GLU A 33 -11.28 -11.41 3.37
C GLU A 33 -12.16 -10.37 4.09
N GLU A 34 -11.63 -9.73 5.13
CA GLU A 34 -12.29 -8.64 5.85
C GLU A 34 -11.92 -7.25 5.31
N ILE A 35 -10.69 -7.09 4.82
CA ILE A 35 -10.13 -5.81 4.37
C ILE A 35 -10.67 -5.43 2.99
N LEU A 36 -10.60 -6.35 2.02
CA LEU A 36 -10.93 -6.06 0.63
C LEU A 36 -12.40 -5.66 0.40
N PRO A 37 -13.40 -6.24 1.08
CA PRO A 37 -14.79 -5.80 0.94
C PRO A 37 -15.02 -4.32 1.29
N ARG A 38 -14.29 -3.79 2.29
CA ARG A 38 -14.40 -2.37 2.69
C ARG A 38 -13.95 -1.41 1.60
N MET A 39 -13.03 -1.84 0.71
CA MET A 39 -12.51 -1.01 -0.37
C MET A 39 -13.51 -0.78 -1.51
N ASN A 40 -14.64 -1.49 -1.55
CA ASN A 40 -15.68 -1.38 -2.58
C ASN A 40 -15.10 -1.34 -4.01
N LEU A 41 -14.25 -2.33 -4.33
CA LEU A 41 -13.61 -2.44 -5.64
C LEU A 41 -14.61 -2.84 -6.72
N LEU A 42 -14.49 -2.23 -7.91
CA LEU A 42 -15.33 -2.51 -9.07
C LEU A 42 -14.49 -3.02 -10.23
N ARG A 43 -15.07 -3.87 -11.08
CA ARG A 43 -14.44 -4.42 -12.29
C ARG A 43 -13.98 -3.34 -13.29
N THR A 44 -14.48 -2.13 -13.17
CA THR A 44 -14.10 -0.97 -14.00
C THR A 44 -12.91 -0.21 -13.46
N HIS A 45 -12.51 -0.41 -12.19
CA HIS A 45 -11.45 0.35 -11.56
C HIS A 45 -10.05 0.01 -12.08
N SER A 46 -9.21 1.02 -12.20
CA SER A 46 -7.75 0.91 -12.23
C SER A 46 -7.21 1.25 -10.84
N LEU A 47 -6.39 0.37 -10.29
CA LEU A 47 -5.79 0.53 -8.97
C LEU A 47 -4.27 0.54 -9.06
N VAL A 48 -3.62 1.42 -8.28
CA VAL A 48 -2.19 1.34 -8.03
C VAL A 48 -1.94 0.87 -6.59
N ASP A 49 -1.09 -0.15 -6.44
CA ASP A 49 -0.65 -0.72 -5.16
C ASP A 49 0.78 -0.23 -4.88
N LEU A 50 0.94 0.62 -3.87
CA LEU A 50 2.18 1.29 -3.50
C LEU A 50 2.94 0.49 -2.43
N GLY A 51 4.15 0.04 -2.75
CA GLY A 51 4.90 -0.89 -1.92
C GLY A 51 4.28 -2.30 -1.97
N ALA A 52 4.00 -2.76 -3.19
CA ALA A 52 3.25 -4.00 -3.43
C ALA A 52 3.92 -5.26 -2.85
N GLY A 53 5.22 -5.21 -2.61
CA GLY A 53 5.99 -6.35 -2.11
C GLY A 53 5.82 -7.58 -2.98
N SER A 54 5.59 -8.71 -2.36
CA SER A 54 5.33 -10.01 -3.01
C SER A 54 3.93 -10.15 -3.62
N GLY A 55 3.06 -9.11 -3.51
CA GLY A 55 1.71 -9.10 -4.09
C GLY A 55 0.61 -9.59 -3.16
N TYR A 56 0.82 -9.55 -1.85
CA TYR A 56 -0.19 -10.01 -0.87
C TYR A 56 -1.58 -9.41 -1.12
N PHE A 57 -1.64 -8.12 -1.49
CA PHE A 57 -2.88 -7.43 -1.88
C PHE A 57 -3.10 -7.39 -3.39
N SER A 58 -2.06 -7.15 -4.18
CA SER A 58 -2.18 -7.03 -5.65
C SER A 58 -2.87 -8.22 -6.29
N LEU A 59 -2.50 -9.46 -5.89
CA LEU A 59 -3.04 -10.68 -6.49
C LEU A 59 -4.56 -10.81 -6.31
N PRO A 60 -5.13 -10.78 -5.09
CA PRO A 60 -6.58 -10.89 -4.90
C PRO A 60 -7.34 -9.64 -5.37
N ILE A 61 -6.70 -8.47 -5.45
CA ILE A 61 -7.30 -7.25 -6.01
C ILE A 61 -7.47 -7.38 -7.52
N ALA A 62 -6.52 -8.01 -8.22
CA ALA A 62 -6.60 -8.20 -9.67
C ALA A 62 -7.85 -8.96 -10.10
N GLU A 63 -8.38 -9.86 -9.27
CA GLU A 63 -9.64 -10.56 -9.52
C GLU A 63 -10.87 -9.64 -9.45
N ARG A 64 -10.76 -8.45 -8.88
CA ARG A 64 -11.86 -7.54 -8.55
C ARG A 64 -11.89 -6.26 -9.37
N VAL A 65 -10.78 -5.96 -10.08
CA VAL A 65 -10.62 -4.69 -10.81
C VAL A 65 -10.22 -4.93 -12.27
N ARG A 66 -10.29 -3.89 -13.09
CA ARG A 66 -9.88 -3.93 -14.49
C ARG A 66 -8.37 -4.10 -14.64
N ARG A 67 -7.59 -3.37 -13.83
CA ARG A 67 -6.12 -3.32 -13.89
C ARG A 67 -5.53 -2.99 -12.53
N VAL A 68 -4.41 -3.63 -12.21
CA VAL A 68 -3.55 -3.27 -11.08
C VAL A 68 -2.20 -2.82 -11.61
N ILE A 69 -1.67 -1.71 -11.08
CA ILE A 69 -0.27 -1.32 -11.25
C ILE A 69 0.40 -1.51 -9.89
N SER A 70 1.32 -2.47 -9.80
CA SER A 70 2.04 -2.78 -8.57
C SER A 70 3.39 -2.11 -8.60
N ILE A 71 3.62 -1.17 -7.68
CA ILE A 71 4.86 -0.40 -7.56
C ILE A 71 5.63 -0.87 -6.34
N ASP A 72 6.91 -1.18 -6.54
CA ASP A 72 7.84 -1.43 -5.46
C ASP A 72 9.24 -0.92 -5.83
N LEU A 73 10.03 -0.54 -4.83
CA LEU A 73 11.41 -0.11 -5.05
C LEU A 73 12.39 -1.29 -5.11
N GLU A 74 12.06 -2.38 -4.40
CA GLU A 74 12.93 -3.55 -4.26
C GLU A 74 12.73 -4.54 -5.44
N PRO A 75 13.74 -4.70 -6.32
CA PRO A 75 13.60 -5.57 -7.50
C PRO A 75 13.25 -7.00 -7.15
N LYS A 76 13.80 -7.54 -6.06
CA LYS A 76 13.53 -8.92 -5.62
C LYS A 76 12.06 -9.15 -5.30
N MET A 77 11.36 -8.14 -4.80
CA MET A 77 9.91 -8.21 -4.55
C MET A 77 9.14 -8.28 -5.87
N LEU A 78 9.51 -7.45 -6.83
CA LEU A 78 8.90 -7.47 -8.16
C LEU A 78 9.18 -8.80 -8.89
N ASP A 79 10.35 -9.40 -8.71
CA ASP A 79 10.67 -10.72 -9.27
C ASP A 79 9.77 -11.81 -8.68
N VAL A 80 9.57 -11.81 -7.35
CA VAL A 80 8.64 -12.74 -6.68
C VAL A 80 7.23 -12.55 -7.18
N LEU A 81 6.76 -11.30 -7.25
CA LEU A 81 5.42 -10.99 -7.73
C LEU A 81 5.24 -11.37 -9.20
N SER A 82 6.26 -11.13 -10.06
CA SER A 82 6.27 -11.54 -11.47
C SER A 82 6.09 -13.06 -11.63
N GLN A 83 6.83 -13.85 -10.84
CA GLN A 83 6.69 -15.31 -10.85
C GLN A 83 5.26 -15.73 -10.47
N ARG A 84 4.67 -15.11 -9.44
CA ARG A 84 3.29 -15.41 -9.00
C ARG A 84 2.24 -15.05 -10.05
N ILE A 85 2.41 -13.90 -10.70
CA ILE A 85 1.56 -13.47 -11.83
C ILE A 85 1.62 -14.50 -12.96
N HIS A 86 2.82 -14.96 -13.31
CA HIS A 86 2.99 -15.96 -14.36
C HIS A 86 2.36 -17.31 -13.99
N LEU A 87 2.63 -17.82 -12.79
CA LEU A 87 2.08 -19.08 -12.30
C LEU A 87 0.55 -19.03 -12.17
N GLY A 88 0.01 -17.91 -11.68
CA GLY A 88 -1.43 -17.67 -11.54
C GLY A 88 -2.12 -17.30 -12.86
N ARG A 89 -1.38 -17.11 -13.96
CA ARG A 89 -1.89 -16.61 -15.26
C ARG A 89 -2.75 -15.36 -15.12
N ILE A 90 -2.27 -14.39 -14.33
CA ILE A 90 -3.00 -13.15 -14.02
C ILE A 90 -2.64 -12.09 -15.09
N PRO A 91 -3.56 -11.71 -15.99
CA PRO A 91 -3.22 -10.90 -17.16
C PRO A 91 -3.25 -9.39 -16.91
N ASN A 92 -3.76 -8.93 -15.77
CA ASN A 92 -4.12 -7.55 -15.51
C ASN A 92 -3.32 -6.89 -14.38
N ILE A 93 -2.14 -7.42 -14.05
CA ILE A 93 -1.17 -6.78 -13.17
C ILE A 93 0.04 -6.32 -13.98
N GLU A 94 0.38 -5.05 -13.85
CA GLU A 94 1.57 -4.42 -14.39
C GLU A 94 2.54 -4.10 -13.26
N LEU A 95 3.84 -4.40 -13.44
CA LEU A 95 4.88 -4.17 -12.45
C LEU A 95 5.69 -2.93 -12.80
N LEU A 96 5.93 -2.08 -11.80
CA LEU A 96 6.69 -0.84 -11.98
C LEU A 96 7.70 -0.68 -10.84
N ARG A 97 8.98 -0.52 -11.18
CA ARG A 97 10.00 -0.20 -10.21
C ARG A 97 10.09 1.31 -10.04
N ALA A 98 9.63 1.84 -8.92
CA ALA A 98 9.69 3.27 -8.63
C ALA A 98 9.62 3.56 -7.12
N GLU A 99 10.04 4.78 -6.74
CA GLU A 99 9.76 5.33 -5.42
C GLU A 99 8.31 5.78 -5.33
N ILE A 100 7.60 5.34 -4.29
CA ILE A 100 6.17 5.68 -4.10
C ILE A 100 5.93 7.14 -3.69
N THR A 101 7.00 7.88 -3.38
CA THR A 101 6.96 9.34 -3.20
C THR A 101 7.15 10.12 -4.51
N HIS A 102 7.28 9.42 -5.63
CA HIS A 102 7.34 9.97 -6.99
C HIS A 102 6.74 8.95 -7.97
N ILE A 103 5.41 8.90 -8.02
CA ILE A 103 4.68 7.88 -8.76
C ILE A 103 4.73 8.19 -10.27
N PRO A 104 5.30 7.32 -11.13
CA PRO A 104 5.45 7.58 -12.56
C PRO A 104 4.17 7.29 -13.35
N LEU A 105 3.05 7.84 -12.89
CA LEU A 105 1.73 7.76 -13.50
C LEU A 105 1.19 9.16 -13.76
N ALA A 106 0.36 9.29 -14.78
CA ALA A 106 -0.28 10.57 -15.14
C ALA A 106 -1.28 11.02 -14.05
N ASP A 107 -1.49 12.32 -13.97
CA ASP A 107 -2.49 12.93 -13.09
C ASP A 107 -3.89 12.39 -13.40
N GLY A 108 -4.66 12.09 -12.37
CA GLY A 108 -6.04 11.64 -12.51
C GLY A 108 -6.23 10.31 -13.23
N SER A 109 -5.19 9.47 -13.35
CA SER A 109 -5.24 8.22 -14.13
C SER A 109 -5.75 7.01 -13.36
N MET A 110 -5.90 7.10 -12.03
CA MET A 110 -6.28 5.99 -11.16
C MET A 110 -7.61 6.22 -10.46
N ASP A 111 -8.40 5.15 -10.32
CA ASP A 111 -9.63 5.14 -9.51
C ASP A 111 -9.33 4.87 -8.04
N ARG A 112 -8.30 4.07 -7.77
CA ARG A 112 -7.91 3.61 -6.44
C ARG A 112 -6.40 3.67 -6.27
N VAL A 113 -5.97 4.08 -5.09
CA VAL A 113 -4.60 3.96 -4.60
C VAL A 113 -4.65 3.12 -3.32
N LEU A 114 -3.78 2.15 -3.21
CA LEU A 114 -3.55 1.37 -1.99
C LEU A 114 -2.13 1.64 -1.49
N ALA A 115 -2.00 1.94 -0.20
CA ALA A 115 -0.74 1.96 0.54
C ALA A 115 -0.90 1.03 1.75
N ALA A 116 -0.49 -0.23 1.60
CA ALA A 116 -0.72 -1.27 2.59
C ALA A 116 0.57 -1.66 3.31
N PHE A 117 0.64 -1.35 4.61
CA PHE A 117 1.76 -1.70 5.50
C PHE A 117 3.12 -1.17 5.00
N VAL A 118 3.12 -0.02 4.37
CA VAL A 118 4.30 0.68 3.84
C VAL A 118 4.42 2.10 4.39
N TYR A 119 3.33 2.70 4.86
CA TYR A 119 3.30 4.09 5.28
C TYR A 119 4.27 4.38 6.45
N HIS A 120 4.43 3.43 7.38
CA HIS A 120 5.35 3.56 8.51
C HIS A 120 6.82 3.64 8.08
N GLU A 121 7.19 3.12 6.91
CA GLU A 121 8.54 3.14 6.36
C GLU A 121 8.89 4.45 5.65
N ILE A 122 7.90 5.29 5.37
CA ILE A 122 8.08 6.47 4.52
C ILE A 122 8.62 7.65 5.31
N ASN A 123 9.79 8.15 4.89
CA ASN A 123 10.43 9.33 5.49
C ASN A 123 9.73 10.66 5.12
N LYS A 124 9.02 10.70 3.99
CA LYS A 124 8.31 11.88 3.47
C LYS A 124 6.82 11.58 3.27
N PRO A 125 6.05 11.29 4.32
CA PRO A 125 4.67 10.86 4.21
C PRO A 125 3.77 11.90 3.51
N VAL A 126 4.00 13.18 3.73
CA VAL A 126 3.29 14.27 3.04
C VAL A 126 3.43 14.13 1.52
N ARG A 127 4.64 13.80 1.02
CA ARG A 127 4.86 13.65 -0.42
C ARG A 127 4.15 12.43 -0.99
N LEU A 128 4.11 11.31 -0.27
CA LEU A 128 3.31 10.14 -0.65
C LEU A 128 1.84 10.51 -0.79
N MET A 129 1.30 11.28 0.16
CA MET A 129 -0.11 11.68 0.14
C MET A 129 -0.41 12.62 -1.03
N PHE A 130 0.47 13.58 -1.33
CA PHE A 130 0.33 14.45 -2.51
C PHE A 130 0.40 13.67 -3.82
N GLU A 131 1.35 12.74 -3.98
CA GLU A 131 1.46 11.90 -5.17
C GLU A 131 0.23 10.99 -5.33
N SER A 132 -0.25 10.40 -4.23
CA SER A 132 -1.49 9.62 -4.23
C SER A 132 -2.69 10.46 -4.67
N CYS A 133 -2.79 11.70 -4.17
CA CYS A 133 -3.83 12.64 -4.57
C CYS A 133 -3.71 13.02 -6.06
N ARG A 134 -2.49 13.29 -6.53
CA ARG A 134 -2.23 13.67 -7.92
C ARG A 134 -2.69 12.60 -8.91
N VAL A 135 -2.31 11.34 -8.67
CA VAL A 135 -2.65 10.23 -9.59
C VAL A 135 -4.11 9.80 -9.53
N LEU A 136 -4.81 10.08 -8.43
CA LEU A 136 -6.25 9.82 -8.31
C LEU A 136 -7.05 10.81 -9.15
N ARG A 137 -8.06 10.29 -9.88
CA ARG A 137 -9.10 11.14 -10.47
C ARG A 137 -10.00 11.75 -9.39
N PRO A 138 -10.75 12.82 -9.67
CA PRO A 138 -11.81 13.29 -8.79
C PRO A 138 -12.75 12.15 -8.39
N GLY A 139 -13.14 12.06 -7.11
CA GLY A 139 -13.90 10.95 -6.55
C GLY A 139 -13.13 9.65 -6.38
N GLY A 140 -11.85 9.60 -6.77
CA GLY A 140 -10.96 8.45 -6.53
C GLY A 140 -10.61 8.30 -5.04
N ILE A 141 -10.23 7.09 -4.62
CA ILE A 141 -10.03 6.77 -3.20
C ILE A 141 -8.61 6.27 -2.95
N LEU A 142 -7.95 6.87 -1.96
CA LEU A 142 -6.75 6.36 -1.32
C LEU A 142 -7.16 5.50 -0.11
N THR A 143 -6.71 4.24 -0.09
CA THR A 143 -6.80 3.36 1.08
C THR A 143 -5.41 3.25 1.71
N VAL A 144 -5.29 3.62 2.99
CA VAL A 144 -4.10 3.41 3.80
C VAL A 144 -4.40 2.33 4.83
N LEU A 145 -3.60 1.26 4.80
CA LEU A 145 -3.60 0.19 5.81
C LEU A 145 -2.26 0.25 6.54
N ASP A 146 -2.26 0.33 7.86
CA ASP A 146 -1.01 0.23 8.61
C ASP A 146 -1.24 -0.28 10.05
N PHE A 147 -0.13 -0.67 10.70
CA PHE A 147 -0.17 -1.21 12.05
C PHE A 147 -0.59 -0.17 13.08
N GLN A 148 -1.41 -0.62 14.04
CA GLN A 148 -1.73 0.18 15.24
C GLN A 148 -0.44 0.54 16.00
N LYS A 149 -0.36 1.77 16.51
CA LYS A 149 0.79 2.23 17.30
C LYS A 149 0.71 1.73 18.74
N LYS A 150 0.64 0.41 18.90
CA LYS A 150 0.65 -0.34 20.16
C LYS A 150 1.36 -1.67 19.97
N GLU A 151 1.71 -2.36 21.05
CA GLU A 151 2.28 -3.71 20.98
C GLU A 151 1.32 -4.69 20.33
N THR A 152 1.82 -5.44 19.35
CA THR A 152 1.10 -6.49 18.61
C THR A 152 2.05 -7.65 18.33
N ALA A 153 1.52 -8.85 18.12
CA ALA A 153 2.33 -10.05 17.85
C ALA A 153 3.15 -9.95 16.55
N ILE A 154 2.72 -9.10 15.61
CA ILE A 154 3.39 -8.91 14.32
C ILE A 154 3.61 -7.41 14.03
N GLY A 155 4.46 -7.12 13.05
CA GLY A 155 4.73 -5.76 12.57
C GLY A 155 6.06 -5.18 13.05
N PRO A 156 6.38 -3.95 12.63
CA PRO A 156 7.61 -3.25 13.02
C PRO A 156 7.56 -2.81 14.49
N PRO A 157 8.69 -2.36 15.05
CA PRO A 157 8.71 -1.74 16.39
C PRO A 157 7.67 -0.60 16.51
N VAL A 158 7.05 -0.46 17.70
CA VAL A 158 6.01 0.56 17.95
C VAL A 158 6.50 1.98 17.65
N SER A 159 7.80 2.24 17.87
CA SER A 159 8.43 3.54 17.59
C SER A 159 8.37 3.95 16.12
N GLU A 160 8.38 2.99 15.20
CA GLU A 160 8.32 3.22 13.74
C GLU A 160 6.89 3.43 13.24
N ARG A 161 5.89 2.94 13.99
CA ARG A 161 4.48 2.99 13.58
C ARG A 161 3.89 4.40 13.65
N LYS A 162 2.93 4.66 12.77
CA LYS A 162 2.19 5.93 12.72
C LYS A 162 0.77 5.74 13.24
N THR A 163 0.22 6.76 13.88
CA THR A 163 -1.19 6.75 14.29
C THR A 163 -2.09 7.16 13.12
N PRO A 164 -3.39 6.78 13.12
CA PRO A 164 -4.37 7.30 12.16
C PRO A 164 -4.37 8.83 12.05
N THR A 165 -4.27 9.52 13.19
CA THR A 165 -4.19 10.99 13.23
C THR A 165 -2.96 11.54 12.52
N GLN A 166 -1.80 10.87 12.60
CA GLN A 166 -0.59 11.29 11.89
C GLN A 166 -0.74 11.08 10.38
N VAL A 167 -1.43 10.02 9.94
CA VAL A 167 -1.76 9.80 8.53
C VAL A 167 -2.67 10.93 8.02
N LEU A 168 -3.76 11.21 8.72
CA LEU A 168 -4.72 12.25 8.34
C LEU A 168 -4.08 13.65 8.26
N ARG A 169 -3.20 14.00 9.21
CA ARG A 169 -2.46 15.28 9.22
C ARG A 169 -1.49 15.45 8.04
N SER A 170 -1.08 14.39 7.40
CA SER A 170 -0.19 14.45 6.22
C SER A 170 -0.94 14.56 4.90
N ALA A 171 -2.27 14.38 4.92
CA ALA A 171 -3.11 14.47 3.74
C ALA A 171 -3.29 15.92 3.31
N PRO A 172 -3.22 16.23 2.00
CA PRO A 172 -3.60 17.54 1.48
C PRO A 172 -5.10 17.80 1.65
N ASP A 173 -5.48 19.10 1.61
CA ASP A 173 -6.88 19.55 1.77
C ASP A 173 -7.82 18.99 0.69
N ASP A 174 -7.29 18.56 -0.44
CA ASP A 174 -8.05 17.89 -1.50
C ASP A 174 -8.62 16.52 -1.09
N PHE A 175 -8.14 15.93 0.00
CA PHE A 175 -8.70 14.70 0.55
C PHE A 175 -9.77 14.97 1.61
N GLU A 176 -10.80 14.15 1.59
CA GLU A 176 -11.81 14.07 2.64
C GLU A 176 -11.83 12.66 3.23
N LEU A 177 -11.94 12.56 4.56
CA LEU A 177 -12.08 11.27 5.23
C LEU A 177 -13.43 10.65 4.88
N ARG A 178 -13.39 9.50 4.20
CA ARG A 178 -14.57 8.72 3.85
C ARG A 178 -14.94 7.73 4.93
N SER A 179 -13.95 6.96 5.40
CA SER A 179 -14.14 5.96 6.44
C SER A 179 -12.84 5.67 7.17
N MET A 180 -12.97 5.23 8.42
CA MET A 180 -11.86 4.73 9.22
C MET A 180 -12.33 3.51 10.00
N HIS A 181 -11.53 2.45 9.95
CA HIS A 181 -11.71 1.25 10.73
C HIS A 181 -10.45 0.99 11.54
N GLU A 182 -10.61 0.83 12.85
CA GLU A 182 -9.53 0.52 13.76
C GLU A 182 -9.76 -0.87 14.37
N GLY A 183 -8.86 -1.80 14.06
CA GLY A 183 -8.80 -3.14 14.65
C GLY A 183 -7.72 -3.25 15.73
N ASP A 184 -7.51 -4.44 16.23
CA ASP A 184 -6.49 -4.68 17.26
C ASP A 184 -5.06 -4.62 16.72
N VAL A 185 -4.84 -5.04 15.49
CA VAL A 185 -3.50 -5.12 14.86
C VAL A 185 -3.23 -3.97 13.91
N PHE A 186 -4.22 -3.57 13.14
CA PHE A 186 -4.09 -2.56 12.08
C PHE A 186 -5.28 -1.63 12.04
N TYR A 187 -5.11 -0.53 11.33
CA TYR A 187 -6.20 0.37 10.93
C TYR A 187 -6.30 0.45 9.41
N GLN A 188 -7.49 0.78 8.92
CA GLN A 188 -7.80 1.07 7.52
C GLN A 188 -8.44 2.45 7.43
N ILE A 189 -7.83 3.34 6.65
CA ILE A 189 -8.33 4.69 6.37
C ILE A 189 -8.64 4.78 4.89
N GLU A 190 -9.81 5.30 4.55
CA GLU A 190 -10.16 5.67 3.18
C GLU A 190 -10.32 7.18 3.07
N LEU A 191 -9.57 7.78 2.15
CA LEU A 191 -9.64 9.20 1.80
C LEU A 191 -10.15 9.33 0.37
N VAL A 192 -11.20 10.11 0.17
CA VAL A 192 -11.72 10.42 -1.16
C VAL A 192 -11.14 11.75 -1.65
N LYS A 193 -10.65 11.76 -2.90
CA LYS A 193 -10.24 13.02 -3.56
C LYS A 193 -11.48 13.81 -3.92
N ARG A 194 -11.56 15.05 -3.43
CA ARG A 194 -12.66 15.98 -3.73
C ARG A 194 -12.72 16.29 -5.23
N ASP A 195 -13.90 16.58 -5.71
CA ASP A 195 -14.08 17.17 -7.02
C ASP A 195 -13.55 18.62 -6.98
N GLN A 196 -12.68 18.97 -7.92
CA GLN A 196 -12.29 20.37 -8.09
C GLN A 196 -13.42 21.07 -8.82
N HIS A 197 -14.03 22.02 -8.15
CA HIS A 197 -15.03 22.94 -8.73
C HIS A 197 -14.35 24.02 -9.56
#